data_2b10b64ee8d6c7d8b9b496994c6e0200
#
_entry.id   2b10b64ee8d6c7d8b9b496994c6e0200
#
_cell.length_a   1.000
_cell.length_b   1.000
_cell.length_c   1.000
_cell.angle_alpha   90.00
_cell.angle_beta   90.00
_cell.angle_gamma   90.00
#
_symmetry.space_group_name_H-M   'P 1'
#
loop_
_entity.id
_entity.type
_entity.pdbx_description
1 polymer ?
#
loop_
_entity_poly.entity_id
_entity_poly.type
_entity_poly.pdbx_seq_one_letter_code
_entity_poly.pdbx_strand_id
1 'polypeptide(L)'
;MWDFRGCSKKIAHTLNCINRPAFFLSPSDALHGGMGVLQEDDLIILFSKGGHTVELESMIDSCKKKGLRTVLVTETEESNLAQKSDFLLKIKIEREPDAFNMLATASTLAVIAVFDAMSITLANHNGYTKEEFLVIHPGGEVGERLFAQTGN
;
A
#
# COMPACT_ATOMS: atom_id res chain seq x y z
N MET A 1 -14.46 -9.07 -8.55
CA MET A 1 -13.55 -7.89 -8.39
C MET A 1 -12.89 -8.01 -7.03
N TRP A 2 -11.55 -8.03 -7.00
CA TRP A 2 -10.82 -8.09 -5.75
C TRP A 2 -10.88 -6.73 -5.07
N ASP A 3 -11.46 -6.65 -3.90
CA ASP A 3 -11.48 -5.41 -3.13
C ASP A 3 -10.22 -5.32 -2.25
N PHE A 4 -9.15 -4.75 -2.79
CA PHE A 4 -7.95 -4.43 -2.03
C PHE A 4 -8.11 -3.21 -1.10
N ARG A 5 -9.32 -2.66 -0.96
CA ARG A 5 -9.57 -1.45 -0.16
C ARG A 5 -9.13 -1.60 1.30
N GLY A 6 -9.50 -2.71 1.93
CA GLY A 6 -9.09 -3.01 3.30
C GLY A 6 -7.57 -3.18 3.44
N CYS A 7 -6.97 -3.91 2.51
CA CYS A 7 -5.54 -4.13 2.42
C CYS A 7 -4.76 -2.81 2.24
N SER A 8 -5.16 -1.98 1.29
CA SER A 8 -4.52 -0.68 1.01
C SER A 8 -4.59 0.27 2.21
N LYS A 9 -5.72 0.31 2.91
CA LYS A 9 -5.87 1.12 4.13
C LYS A 9 -4.94 0.63 5.25
N LYS A 10 -4.84 -0.69 5.43
CA LYS A 10 -3.91 -1.28 6.41
C LYS A 10 -2.46 -0.95 6.08
N ILE A 11 -2.06 -1.07 4.83
CA ILE A 11 -0.72 -0.75 4.36
C ILE A 11 -0.40 0.73 4.61
N ALA A 12 -1.30 1.64 4.22
CA ALA A 12 -1.15 3.06 4.47
C ALA A 12 -1.00 3.36 5.97
N HIS A 13 -1.82 2.73 6.82
CA HIS A 13 -1.70 2.87 8.26
C HIS A 13 -0.33 2.40 8.77
N THR A 14 0.16 1.23 8.34
CA THR A 14 1.47 0.71 8.74
C THR A 14 2.62 1.64 8.34
N LEU A 15 2.58 2.20 7.14
CA LEU A 15 3.56 3.19 6.69
C LEU A 15 3.53 4.46 7.55
N ASN A 16 2.34 4.95 7.89
CA ASN A 16 2.20 6.09 8.81
C ASN A 16 2.82 5.80 10.18
N CYS A 17 2.68 4.56 10.69
CA CYS A 17 3.28 4.14 11.96
C CYS A 17 4.82 4.15 11.98
N ILE A 18 5.47 4.35 10.84
CA ILE A 18 6.92 4.47 10.70
C ILE A 18 7.34 5.81 10.10
N ASN A 19 6.56 6.87 10.30
CA ASN A 19 6.79 8.21 9.76
C ASN A 19 6.95 8.25 8.23
N ARG A 20 6.19 7.40 7.52
CA ARG A 20 6.07 7.43 6.06
C ARG A 20 4.64 7.80 5.67
N PRO A 21 4.38 9.10 5.40
CA PRO A 21 3.03 9.56 5.09
C PRO A 21 2.43 8.76 3.93
N ALA A 22 1.27 8.14 4.18
CA ALA A 22 0.55 7.39 3.19
C ALA A 22 -0.96 7.48 3.45
N PHE A 23 -1.75 7.47 2.41
CA PHE A 23 -3.20 7.43 2.52
C PHE A 23 -3.81 6.59 1.41
N PHE A 24 -4.99 6.07 1.68
CA PHE A 24 -5.78 5.35 0.69
C PHE A 24 -6.60 6.34 -0.13
N LEU A 25 -6.42 6.31 -1.44
CA LEU A 25 -7.25 7.02 -2.41
C LEU A 25 -8.05 6.00 -3.22
N SER A 26 -9.39 6.08 -3.17
CA SER A 26 -10.19 5.19 -4.00
C SER A 26 -10.09 5.60 -5.47
N PRO A 27 -10.08 4.64 -6.42
CA PRO A 27 -10.04 4.97 -7.84
C PRO A 27 -11.20 5.87 -8.28
N SER A 28 -12.39 5.66 -7.71
CA SER A 28 -13.56 6.50 -7.99
C SER A 28 -13.33 7.95 -7.55
N ASP A 29 -12.88 8.17 -6.30
CA ASP A 29 -12.62 9.53 -5.82
C ASP A 29 -11.45 10.17 -6.59
N ALA A 30 -10.43 9.39 -6.93
CA ALA A 30 -9.31 9.86 -7.75
C ALA A 30 -9.78 10.46 -9.07
N LEU A 31 -10.66 9.75 -9.80
CA LEU A 31 -11.18 10.17 -11.10
C LEU A 31 -12.15 11.37 -11.02
N HIS A 32 -12.69 11.63 -9.83
CA HIS A 32 -13.60 12.75 -9.57
C HIS A 32 -12.96 13.91 -8.80
N GLY A 33 -11.66 14.13 -8.99
CA GLY A 33 -10.92 15.27 -8.44
C GLY A 33 -10.03 14.93 -7.25
N GLY A 34 -10.15 13.74 -6.64
CA GLY A 34 -9.34 13.31 -5.52
C GLY A 34 -7.83 13.30 -5.81
N MET A 35 -7.44 13.17 -7.07
CA MET A 35 -6.02 13.28 -7.49
C MET A 35 -5.42 14.68 -7.27
N GLY A 36 -6.21 15.67 -6.94
CA GLY A 36 -5.73 17.01 -6.63
C GLY A 36 -4.81 17.05 -5.40
N VAL A 37 -4.94 16.09 -4.47
CA VAL A 37 -4.08 15.99 -3.28
C VAL A 37 -2.66 15.51 -3.59
N LEU A 38 -2.45 14.82 -4.71
CA LEU A 38 -1.17 14.22 -5.08
C LEU A 38 -0.14 15.28 -5.48
N GLN A 39 1.06 15.16 -4.94
CA GLN A 39 2.21 16.03 -5.19
C GLN A 39 3.22 15.35 -6.12
N GLU A 40 4.09 16.11 -6.74
CA GLU A 40 5.05 15.67 -7.77
C GLU A 40 5.98 14.54 -7.31
N ASP A 41 6.37 14.53 -6.02
CA ASP A 41 7.26 13.52 -5.45
C ASP A 41 6.54 12.28 -4.89
N ASP A 42 5.21 12.23 -5.00
CA ASP A 42 4.44 11.09 -4.48
C ASP A 42 4.66 9.82 -5.32
N LEU A 43 4.66 8.69 -4.64
CA LEU A 43 4.65 7.36 -5.23
C LEU A 43 3.25 6.77 -5.16
N ILE A 44 2.70 6.43 -6.31
CA ILE A 44 1.37 5.84 -6.41
C ILE A 44 1.47 4.32 -6.46
N ILE A 45 0.89 3.64 -5.48
CA ILE A 45 0.85 2.17 -5.44
C ILE A 45 -0.53 1.71 -5.88
N LEU A 46 -0.59 1.05 -7.03
CA LEU A 46 -1.80 0.51 -7.64
C LEU A 46 -1.92 -0.98 -7.34
N PHE A 47 -3.07 -1.44 -6.91
CA PHE A 47 -3.33 -2.86 -6.61
C PHE A 47 -4.33 -3.43 -7.61
N SER A 48 -3.88 -4.35 -8.46
CA SER A 48 -4.73 -5.03 -9.44
C SER A 48 -4.22 -6.44 -9.70
N LYS A 49 -4.90 -7.48 -9.22
CA LYS A 49 -4.47 -8.87 -9.36
C LYS A 49 -4.15 -9.24 -10.81
N GLY A 50 -5.11 -9.04 -11.71
CA GLY A 50 -4.97 -9.36 -13.14
C GLY A 50 -4.43 -8.20 -13.98
N GLY A 51 -4.22 -7.01 -13.41
CA GLY A 51 -3.72 -5.85 -14.15
C GLY A 51 -4.70 -5.24 -15.17
N HIS A 52 -6.02 -5.47 -15.03
CA HIS A 52 -7.05 -5.03 -15.99
C HIS A 52 -8.19 -4.25 -15.33
N THR A 53 -7.88 -3.50 -14.27
CA THR A 53 -8.89 -2.67 -13.59
C THR A 53 -9.05 -1.36 -14.34
N VAL A 54 -10.21 -1.16 -14.98
CA VAL A 54 -10.49 -0.03 -15.90
C VAL A 54 -10.28 1.33 -15.21
N GLU A 55 -10.73 1.46 -13.97
CA GLU A 55 -10.57 2.69 -13.20
C GLU A 55 -9.10 3.03 -12.98
N LEU A 56 -8.26 2.02 -12.74
CA LEU A 56 -6.82 2.21 -12.58
C LEU A 56 -6.12 2.52 -13.89
N GLU A 57 -6.61 2.01 -15.02
CA GLU A 57 -6.09 2.36 -16.35
C GLU A 57 -6.32 3.85 -16.66
N SER A 58 -7.48 4.38 -16.30
CA SER A 58 -7.76 5.81 -16.44
C SER A 58 -6.94 6.66 -15.46
N MET A 59 -6.73 6.18 -14.26
CA MET A 59 -5.96 6.86 -13.23
C MET A 59 -4.47 6.93 -13.58
N ILE A 60 -3.87 5.87 -14.11
CA ILE A 60 -2.43 5.82 -14.40
C ILE A 60 -2.03 6.84 -15.48
N ASP A 61 -2.88 7.06 -16.49
CA ASP A 61 -2.62 8.06 -17.53
C ASP A 61 -2.61 9.49 -16.94
N SER A 62 -3.45 9.76 -15.94
CA SER A 62 -3.45 11.02 -15.22
C SER A 62 -2.23 11.16 -14.29
N CYS A 63 -1.80 10.08 -13.62
CA CYS A 63 -0.56 10.06 -12.84
C CYS A 63 0.64 10.45 -13.69
N LYS A 64 0.76 9.87 -14.88
CA LYS A 64 1.84 10.21 -15.83
C LYS A 64 1.83 11.68 -16.25
N LYS A 65 0.66 12.24 -16.53
CA LYS A 65 0.53 13.67 -16.87
C LYS A 65 0.95 14.59 -15.73
N LYS A 66 0.80 14.15 -14.47
CA LYS A 66 1.27 14.87 -13.28
C LYS A 66 2.75 14.60 -12.94
N GLY A 67 3.46 13.76 -13.70
CA GLY A 67 4.84 13.39 -13.40
C GLY A 67 5.02 12.43 -12.24
N LEU A 68 3.95 11.78 -11.78
CA LEU A 68 3.98 10.86 -10.64
C LEU A 68 4.57 9.50 -11.03
N ARG A 69 5.35 8.91 -10.14
CA ARG A 69 5.84 7.54 -10.28
C ARG A 69 4.80 6.54 -9.79
N THR A 70 4.72 5.41 -10.48
CA THR A 70 3.70 4.40 -10.22
C THR A 70 4.33 3.03 -9.99
N VAL A 71 3.80 2.29 -9.00
CA VAL A 71 4.09 0.88 -8.73
C VAL A 71 2.81 0.09 -8.93
N LEU A 72 2.81 -0.91 -9.79
CA LEU A 72 1.72 -1.87 -9.89
C LEU A 72 2.03 -3.12 -9.06
N VAL A 73 1.15 -3.44 -8.13
CA VAL A 73 1.13 -4.72 -7.40
C VAL A 73 0.16 -5.65 -8.10
N THR A 74 0.69 -6.76 -8.66
CA THR A 74 -0.08 -7.64 -9.55
C THR A 74 0.44 -9.09 -9.52
N GLU A 75 -0.33 -10.03 -10.02
CA GLU A 75 0.10 -11.41 -10.28
C GLU A 75 0.65 -11.61 -11.71
N THR A 76 0.39 -10.65 -12.63
CA THR A 76 0.76 -10.75 -14.03
C THR A 76 1.60 -9.57 -14.50
N GLU A 77 2.60 -9.82 -15.31
CA GLU A 77 3.50 -8.83 -15.88
C GLU A 77 3.07 -8.40 -17.31
N GLU A 78 2.11 -9.12 -17.90
CA GLU A 78 1.72 -8.93 -19.31
C GLU A 78 0.43 -8.12 -19.47
N SER A 79 0.05 -7.33 -18.46
CA SER A 79 -1.16 -6.51 -18.52
C SER A 79 -0.90 -5.09 -19.04
N ASN A 80 -1.96 -4.42 -19.50
CA ASN A 80 -1.90 -3.03 -19.91
C ASN A 80 -1.42 -2.10 -18.77
N LEU A 81 -1.91 -2.31 -17.54
CA LEU A 81 -1.42 -1.58 -16.37
C LEU A 81 0.06 -1.84 -16.09
N ALA A 82 0.53 -3.08 -16.27
CA ALA A 82 1.93 -3.43 -16.08
C ALA A 82 2.84 -2.70 -17.07
N GLN A 83 2.43 -2.64 -18.34
CA GLN A 83 3.19 -1.91 -19.37
C GLN A 83 3.22 -0.40 -19.16
N LYS A 84 2.20 0.14 -18.52
CA LYS A 84 2.09 1.58 -18.22
C LYS A 84 2.76 1.99 -16.89
N SER A 85 2.99 1.07 -15.96
CA SER A 85 3.58 1.37 -14.65
C SER A 85 5.09 1.53 -14.72
N ASP A 86 5.67 2.39 -13.85
CA ASP A 86 7.11 2.59 -13.79
C ASP A 86 7.82 1.41 -13.11
N PHE A 87 7.15 0.80 -12.12
CA PHE A 87 7.66 -0.35 -11.38
C PHE A 87 6.59 -1.43 -11.23
N LEU A 88 7.03 -2.68 -11.17
CA LEU A 88 6.18 -3.84 -10.91
C LEU A 88 6.61 -4.53 -9.63
N LEU A 89 5.63 -4.82 -8.77
CA LEU A 89 5.77 -5.71 -7.64
C LEU A 89 4.88 -6.94 -7.87
N LYS A 90 5.48 -8.03 -8.32
CA LYS A 90 4.77 -9.26 -8.59
C LYS A 90 4.57 -10.03 -7.29
N ILE A 91 3.31 -10.18 -6.88
CA ILE A 91 2.89 -10.99 -5.75
C ILE A 91 1.86 -11.99 -6.26
N LYS A 92 2.25 -13.26 -6.30
CA LYS A 92 1.40 -14.34 -6.81
C LYS A 92 1.18 -15.40 -5.75
N ILE A 93 -0.05 -15.86 -5.62
CA ILE A 93 -0.42 -17.05 -4.85
C ILE A 93 -0.81 -18.17 -5.82
N GLU A 94 -0.76 -19.41 -5.35
CA GLU A 94 -1.18 -20.55 -6.14
C GLU A 94 -2.69 -20.53 -6.39
N ARG A 95 -3.47 -20.35 -5.31
CA ARG A 95 -4.93 -20.24 -5.37
C ARG A 95 -5.50 -19.62 -4.10
N GLU A 96 -6.72 -19.11 -4.20
CA GLU A 96 -7.52 -18.80 -3.01
C GLU A 96 -8.04 -20.09 -2.37
N PRO A 97 -8.12 -20.15 -1.02
CA PRO A 97 -8.48 -21.38 -0.32
C PRO A 97 -9.97 -21.75 -0.39
N ASP A 98 -10.84 -20.84 -0.84
CA ASP A 98 -12.26 -21.13 -0.99
C ASP A 98 -12.53 -22.11 -2.15
N ALA A 99 -13.71 -22.74 -2.13
CA ALA A 99 -14.10 -23.76 -3.11
C ALA A 99 -14.11 -23.25 -4.56
N PHE A 100 -14.32 -21.96 -4.75
CA PHE A 100 -14.43 -21.31 -6.06
C PHE A 100 -13.15 -20.64 -6.53
N ASN A 101 -12.10 -20.56 -5.69
CA ASN A 101 -10.87 -19.84 -5.95
C ASN A 101 -11.13 -18.34 -6.27
N MET A 102 -12.07 -17.72 -5.56
CA MET A 102 -12.53 -16.35 -5.85
C MET A 102 -12.49 -15.41 -4.66
N LEU A 103 -12.61 -15.90 -3.43
CA LEU A 103 -12.66 -15.08 -2.24
C LEU A 103 -11.27 -14.59 -1.88
N ALA A 104 -11.03 -13.29 -2.05
CA ALA A 104 -9.75 -12.64 -1.75
C ALA A 104 -9.38 -12.80 -0.27
N THR A 105 -8.56 -13.78 0.03
CA THR A 105 -8.08 -14.14 1.37
C THR A 105 -6.57 -14.37 1.36
N ALA A 106 -6.08 -15.46 0.79
CA ALA A 106 -4.65 -15.76 0.72
C ALA A 106 -3.87 -14.66 -0.04
N SER A 107 -4.40 -14.18 -1.15
CA SER A 107 -3.76 -13.08 -1.90
C SER A 107 -3.69 -11.79 -1.10
N THR A 108 -4.74 -11.44 -0.37
CA THR A 108 -4.77 -10.24 0.48
C THR A 108 -3.73 -10.36 1.59
N LEU A 109 -3.65 -11.52 2.26
CA LEU A 109 -2.65 -11.80 3.28
C LEU A 109 -1.23 -11.76 2.72
N ALA A 110 -1.00 -12.32 1.53
CA ALA A 110 0.31 -12.28 0.87
C ALA A 110 0.76 -10.84 0.60
N VAL A 111 -0.12 -9.99 0.08
CA VAL A 111 0.16 -8.57 -0.15
C VAL A 111 0.48 -7.86 1.17
N ILE A 112 -0.34 -8.05 2.20
CA ILE A 112 -0.11 -7.46 3.52
C ILE A 112 1.25 -7.91 4.08
N ALA A 113 1.57 -9.20 4.03
CA ALA A 113 2.82 -9.74 4.56
C ALA A 113 4.05 -9.13 3.87
N VAL A 114 4.02 -8.99 2.54
CA VAL A 114 5.09 -8.35 1.78
C VAL A 114 5.27 -6.89 2.19
N PHE A 115 4.18 -6.13 2.28
CA PHE A 115 4.25 -4.71 2.67
C PHE A 115 4.63 -4.53 4.15
N ASP A 116 4.27 -5.43 5.04
CA ASP A 116 4.72 -5.41 6.43
C ASP A 116 6.23 -5.66 6.52
N ALA A 117 6.74 -6.65 5.77
CA ALA A 117 8.18 -6.90 5.68
C ALA A 117 8.94 -5.69 5.10
N MET A 118 8.41 -5.06 4.04
CA MET A 118 8.97 -3.84 3.47
C MET A 118 8.96 -2.69 4.47
N SER A 119 7.87 -2.51 5.22
CA SER A 119 7.74 -1.45 6.22
C SER A 119 8.75 -1.64 7.36
N ILE A 120 8.92 -2.86 7.88
CA ILE A 120 9.92 -3.18 8.90
C ILE A 120 11.33 -2.91 8.37
N THR A 121 11.62 -3.36 7.15
CA THR A 121 12.93 -3.13 6.50
C THR A 121 13.20 -1.64 6.33
N LEU A 122 12.21 -0.88 5.90
CA LEU A 122 12.32 0.57 5.71
C LEU A 122 12.53 1.29 7.05
N ALA A 123 11.82 0.92 8.11
CA ALA A 123 12.02 1.45 9.45
C ALA A 123 13.46 1.22 9.92
N ASN A 124 13.96 -0.01 9.79
CA ASN A 124 15.34 -0.36 10.18
C ASN A 124 16.38 0.40 9.34
N HIS A 125 16.17 0.48 8.02
CA HIS A 125 17.08 1.19 7.11
C HIS A 125 17.20 2.67 7.45
N ASN A 126 16.10 3.30 7.87
CA ASN A 126 16.06 4.72 8.21
C ASN A 126 16.44 5.00 9.67
N GLY A 127 16.75 3.98 10.45
CA GLY A 127 17.10 4.14 11.87
C GLY A 127 15.92 4.62 12.72
N TYR A 128 14.67 4.24 12.34
CA TYR A 128 13.46 4.62 13.07
C TYR A 128 13.50 4.10 14.52
N THR A 129 13.29 4.99 15.49
CA THR A 129 13.51 4.72 16.91
C THR A 129 12.22 4.45 17.69
N LYS A 130 12.39 3.90 18.91
CA LYS A 130 11.26 3.72 19.86
C LYS A 130 10.68 5.05 20.30
N GLU A 131 11.52 6.05 20.46
CA GLU A 131 11.15 7.41 20.87
C GLU A 131 10.26 8.05 19.79
N GLU A 132 10.62 7.94 18.53
CA GLU A 132 9.79 8.39 17.39
C GLU A 132 8.46 7.63 17.34
N PHE A 133 8.49 6.31 17.57
CA PHE A 133 7.29 5.49 17.61
C PHE A 133 6.35 5.93 18.74
N LEU A 134 6.89 6.25 19.91
CA LEU A 134 6.12 6.72 21.07
C LEU A 134 5.41 8.05 20.82
N VAL A 135 6.04 8.98 20.09
CA VAL A 135 5.45 10.27 19.74
C VAL A 135 4.14 10.11 18.97
N ILE A 136 4.07 9.12 18.08
CA ILE A 136 2.88 8.89 17.26
C ILE A 136 1.94 7.82 17.82
N HIS A 137 2.34 7.13 18.90
CA HIS A 137 1.52 6.17 19.66
C HIS A 137 1.47 6.54 21.14
N PRO A 138 0.94 7.74 21.50
CA PRO A 138 0.99 8.25 22.87
C PRO A 138 0.00 7.55 23.83
N GLY A 139 -0.91 6.72 23.30
CA GLY A 139 -1.97 6.10 24.07
C GLY A 139 -2.06 4.59 23.90
N GLY A 140 -2.89 3.96 24.75
CA GLY A 140 -3.13 2.53 24.74
C GLY A 140 -1.97 1.71 25.30
N GLU A 141 -2.18 0.37 25.35
CA GLU A 141 -1.21 -0.59 25.93
C GLU A 141 0.21 -0.46 25.32
N VAL A 142 0.30 -0.14 24.03
CA VAL A 142 1.59 0.03 23.35
C VAL A 142 2.33 1.26 23.87
N GLY A 143 1.64 2.39 24.02
CA GLY A 143 2.21 3.61 24.60
C GLY A 143 2.65 3.39 26.05
N GLU A 144 1.79 2.82 26.88
CA GLU A 144 2.08 2.50 28.29
C GLU A 144 3.29 1.57 28.42
N ARG A 145 3.37 0.53 27.60
CA ARG A 145 4.51 -0.41 27.57
C ARG A 145 5.82 0.26 27.18
N LEU A 146 5.78 1.18 26.21
CA LEU A 146 6.96 1.90 25.77
C LEU A 146 7.40 2.93 26.83
N PHE A 147 6.48 3.67 27.43
CA PHE A 147 6.77 4.58 28.55
C PHE A 147 7.44 3.84 29.72
N ALA A 148 6.96 2.67 30.07
CA ALA A 148 7.58 1.86 31.12
C ALA A 148 8.99 1.38 30.80
N GLN A 149 9.36 1.29 29.52
CA GLN A 149 10.69 0.88 29.05
C GLN A 149 11.66 2.06 28.84
N THR A 150 11.14 3.28 28.65
CA THR A 150 11.93 4.50 28.44
C THR A 150 12.02 5.38 29.68
N GLY A 151 11.20 5.11 30.70
CA GLY A 151 11.18 5.82 31.96
C GLY A 151 12.23 5.29 32.95
N ASN A 152 13.44 5.79 32.80
CA ASN A 152 14.43 5.96 33.87
C ASN A 152 14.93 7.38 33.81
#